data_56e9f662ae02e66d257e7c11ee785f0a
#
_entry.id   56e9f662ae02e66d257e7c11ee785f0a
#
_cell.length_a   1.000
_cell.length_b   1.000
_cell.length_c   1.000
_cell.angle_alpha   90.00
_cell.angle_beta   90.00
_cell.angle_gamma   90.00
#
_symmetry.space_group_name_H-M   'P 1'
#
loop_
_entity.id
_entity.type
_entity.pdbx_description
1 polymer ?
#
loop_
_entity_poly.entity_id
_entity_poly.type
_entity_poly.pdbx_seq_one_letter_code
_entity_poly.pdbx_strand_id
1 'polypeptide(L)'
;MAYKNVHQFMGSKTQAIVMTIVATVTVLTTGFGPFGPMVAGAQPASSSLSPMQDLLVEASRNPQLARALQDAYEAAHRGQPGYVQVPPVYLRPNPYPAASLRNYAAPRLAKREPDGYEPNVERLFVESPAMRRVVQVQVQYAKDRSKPAPMLYLLDGAASNDTSSWLTEGRVQQLHQDAQVTVVMPTEARSSNYANWQADDPMLGRMQWETFLTRELPTVLEKEADLKFNGARYLGGASMGAGAAVRPASLYPDRYRGTFGLSGCYSTTSNMGREFLNMIVAAGAGNPHNQWGAGTSPERLRNDVTAHPEGLKNMRVYVFTADGVITPRDRSITAKYGPVGNAAIPSSVVLEKMSNECAHELDDAMRARGMTHQKITYQQGGIHFWSYFAEQLPIAWRHMSQ
;
A
#
# COMPACT_ATOMS: atom_id res chain seq x y z
N MET A 1 19.46 28.99 13.54
CA MET A 1 19.18 30.03 12.53
C MET A 1 17.97 29.76 11.66
N ALA A 2 17.56 28.51 11.44
CA ALA A 2 16.38 28.16 10.63
C ALA A 2 15.02 28.62 11.22
N TYR A 3 14.91 28.71 12.54
CA TYR A 3 13.68 29.10 13.25
C TYR A 3 13.25 30.56 13.03
N LYS A 4 14.19 31.45 12.75
CA LYS A 4 13.89 32.87 12.50
C LYS A 4 13.27 33.14 11.11
N ASN A 5 13.53 32.30 10.14
CA ASN A 5 13.05 32.52 8.76
C ASN A 5 11.61 32.05 8.53
N VAL A 6 11.09 31.13 9.34
CA VAL A 6 9.71 30.66 9.25
C VAL A 6 8.72 31.71 9.80
N HIS A 7 9.13 32.46 10.81
CA HIS A 7 8.28 33.48 11.44
C HIS A 7 7.99 34.69 10.55
N GLN A 8 8.78 34.95 9.54
CA GLN A 8 8.67 36.16 8.73
C GLN A 8 7.65 36.05 7.56
N PHE A 9 7.19 34.84 7.24
CA PHE A 9 6.30 34.56 6.09
C PHE A 9 4.91 34.03 6.45
N MET A 10 4.64 33.76 7.71
CA MET A 10 3.36 33.15 8.13
C MET A 10 2.59 34.10 9.07
N GLY A 11 1.34 34.40 8.74
CA GLY A 11 0.45 35.15 9.60
C GLY A 11 0.14 34.38 10.91
N SER A 12 -0.25 35.11 11.98
CA SER A 12 -0.47 34.55 13.33
C SER A 12 -1.42 33.37 13.42
N LYS A 13 -2.42 33.29 12.54
CA LYS A 13 -3.34 32.15 12.45
C LYS A 13 -2.66 30.89 11.90
N THR A 14 -1.79 31.04 10.92
CA THR A 14 -1.04 29.93 10.32
C THR A 14 0.01 29.39 11.29
N GLN A 15 0.61 30.24 12.12
CA GLN A 15 1.54 29.82 13.19
C GLN A 15 0.83 29.00 14.27
N ALA A 16 -0.38 29.41 14.68
CA ALA A 16 -1.19 28.65 15.65
C ALA A 16 -1.60 27.29 15.09
N ILE A 17 -1.93 27.21 13.81
CA ILE A 17 -2.29 25.96 13.11
C ILE A 17 -1.08 25.04 13.01
N VAL A 18 0.10 25.51 12.65
CA VAL A 18 1.33 24.71 12.59
C VAL A 18 1.72 24.18 13.98
N MET A 19 1.59 25.00 15.04
CA MET A 19 1.82 24.56 16.42
C MET A 19 0.80 23.51 16.87
N THR A 20 -0.46 23.65 16.50
CA THR A 20 -1.52 22.66 16.78
C THR A 20 -1.27 21.35 16.05
N ILE A 21 -0.77 21.39 14.82
CA ILE A 21 -0.46 20.21 14.02
C ILE A 21 0.72 19.45 14.58
N VAL A 22 1.78 20.14 14.98
CA VAL A 22 2.92 19.52 15.66
C VAL A 22 2.46 18.82 16.93
N ALA A 23 1.58 19.45 17.71
CA ALA A 23 0.98 18.84 18.90
C ALA A 23 0.06 17.64 18.56
N THR A 24 -0.73 17.73 17.49
CA THR A 24 -1.69 16.68 17.11
C THR A 24 -1.01 15.48 16.45
N VAL A 25 0.04 15.68 15.66
CA VAL A 25 0.87 14.58 15.13
C VAL A 25 1.59 13.86 16.27
N THR A 26 2.04 14.59 17.28
CA THR A 26 2.62 14.01 18.50
C THR A 26 1.58 13.22 19.30
N VAL A 27 0.33 13.71 19.39
CA VAL A 27 -0.79 12.99 20.06
C VAL A 27 -1.21 11.75 19.29
N LEU A 28 -1.22 11.76 17.97
CA LEU A 28 -1.52 10.56 17.14
C LEU A 28 -0.41 9.51 17.22
N THR A 29 0.79 9.91 17.58
CA THR A 29 1.91 8.97 17.78
C THR A 29 2.11 8.54 19.23
N THR A 30 1.52 9.25 20.23
CA THR A 30 1.79 9.01 21.66
C THR A 30 0.58 8.88 22.57
N GLY A 31 -0.66 9.12 22.11
CA GLY A 31 -1.79 9.19 23.02
C GLY A 31 -3.12 8.73 22.47
N PHE A 32 -3.50 7.49 22.75
CA PHE A 32 -4.91 7.08 22.78
C PHE A 32 -5.42 7.19 24.23
N GLY A 33 -6.30 8.17 24.48
CA GLY A 33 -7.18 8.17 25.63
C GLY A 33 -8.27 7.08 25.48
N PRO A 34 -8.89 6.60 26.57
CA PRO A 34 -9.85 5.50 26.52
C PRO A 34 -11.13 5.92 25.79
N PHE A 35 -11.52 5.15 24.78
CA PHE A 35 -12.82 5.27 24.14
C PHE A 35 -13.93 4.86 25.10
N GLY A 36 -14.77 5.82 25.48
CA GLY A 36 -16.06 5.56 26.10
C GLY A 36 -17.08 5.13 25.03
N PRO A 37 -18.19 4.46 25.44
CA PRO A 37 -19.18 3.96 24.50
C PRO A 37 -19.86 5.10 23.74
N MET A 38 -19.80 5.08 22.43
CA MET A 38 -20.55 5.99 21.56
C MET A 38 -22.04 5.61 21.59
N VAL A 39 -22.86 6.53 22.07
CA VAL A 39 -24.31 6.45 22.03
C VAL A 39 -24.76 6.68 20.57
N ALA A 40 -25.56 5.75 20.05
CA ALA A 40 -26.21 5.86 18.76
C ALA A 40 -27.21 7.02 18.76
N GLY A 41 -26.99 8.02 17.93
CA GLY A 41 -27.93 9.11 17.74
C GLY A 41 -27.25 10.41 17.31
N ALA A 42 -26.74 10.48 16.08
CA ALA A 42 -26.41 11.75 15.45
C ALA A 42 -26.76 11.70 13.96
N GLN A 43 -27.55 12.69 13.53
CA GLN A 43 -27.86 12.98 12.13
C GLN A 43 -26.59 13.20 11.29
N PRO A 44 -26.67 13.05 9.95
CA PRO A 44 -25.50 13.25 9.11
C PRO A 44 -25.08 14.72 9.13
N ALA A 45 -24.01 14.99 9.85
CA ALA A 45 -23.32 16.26 9.77
C ALA A 45 -22.68 16.38 8.38
N SER A 46 -22.88 17.54 7.74
CA SER A 46 -22.17 17.96 6.55
C SER A 46 -20.68 17.64 6.67
N SER A 47 -20.10 17.02 5.62
CA SER A 47 -18.72 16.56 5.55
C SER A 47 -17.70 17.71 5.63
N SER A 48 -17.47 18.24 6.82
CA SER A 48 -16.27 19.02 7.07
C SER A 48 -15.15 18.02 7.38
N LEU A 49 -14.15 17.96 6.52
CA LEU A 49 -12.87 17.30 6.81
C LEU A 49 -12.33 17.87 8.13
N SER A 50 -11.60 17.08 8.91
CA SER A 50 -10.93 17.61 10.10
C SER A 50 -9.96 18.74 9.67
N PRO A 51 -9.68 19.75 10.51
CA PRO A 51 -8.73 20.82 10.17
C PRO A 51 -7.37 20.31 9.69
N MET A 52 -6.97 19.12 10.13
CA MET A 52 -5.77 18.42 9.66
C MET A 52 -5.92 17.94 8.23
N GLN A 53 -7.06 17.35 7.89
CA GLN A 53 -7.33 16.88 6.53
C GLN A 53 -7.42 18.06 5.56
N ASP A 54 -8.03 19.16 5.94
CA ASP A 54 -8.08 20.39 5.13
C ASP A 54 -6.66 20.92 4.86
N LEU A 55 -5.80 20.93 5.88
CA LEU A 55 -4.41 21.37 5.74
C LEU A 55 -3.58 20.42 4.87
N LEU A 56 -3.77 19.11 4.99
CA LEU A 56 -3.08 18.13 4.14
C LEU A 56 -3.57 18.24 2.69
N VAL A 57 -4.86 18.51 2.47
CA VAL A 57 -5.43 18.80 1.14
C VAL A 57 -4.85 20.11 0.59
N GLU A 58 -4.69 21.14 1.39
CA GLU A 58 -4.07 22.40 0.96
C GLU A 58 -2.57 22.21 0.68
N ALA A 59 -1.85 21.49 1.54
CA ALA A 59 -0.45 21.12 1.30
C ALA A 59 -0.27 20.27 0.04
N SER A 60 -1.25 19.40 -0.28
CA SER A 60 -1.23 18.62 -1.51
C SER A 60 -1.32 19.49 -2.79
N ARG A 61 -1.87 20.69 -2.67
CA ARG A 61 -2.00 21.67 -3.76
C ARG A 61 -0.88 22.72 -3.78
N ASN A 62 -0.12 22.81 -2.69
CA ASN A 62 0.90 23.83 -2.50
C ASN A 62 2.23 23.19 -2.07
N PRO A 63 3.17 22.94 -3.01
CA PRO A 63 4.47 22.35 -2.71
C PRO A 63 5.31 23.11 -1.69
N GLN A 64 5.12 24.44 -1.59
CA GLN A 64 5.83 25.27 -0.60
C GLN A 64 5.27 25.01 0.81
N LEU A 65 3.94 24.85 0.93
CA LEU A 65 3.30 24.51 2.19
C LEU A 65 3.68 23.08 2.63
N ALA A 66 3.69 22.11 1.69
CA ALA A 66 4.14 20.76 1.99
C ALA A 66 5.57 20.72 2.52
N ARG A 67 6.49 21.47 1.89
CA ARG A 67 7.88 21.59 2.34
C ARG A 67 7.96 22.27 3.69
N ALA A 68 7.21 23.35 3.93
CA ALA A 68 7.19 24.07 5.20
C ALA A 68 6.66 23.18 6.35
N LEU A 69 5.67 22.34 6.09
CA LEU A 69 5.16 21.37 7.07
C LEU A 69 6.19 20.27 7.36
N GLN A 70 6.91 19.80 6.36
CA GLN A 70 8.00 18.85 6.52
C GLN A 70 9.14 19.44 7.35
N ASP A 71 9.59 20.65 7.01
CA ASP A 71 10.66 21.36 7.73
C ASP A 71 10.25 21.63 9.19
N ALA A 72 8.98 21.99 9.43
CA ALA A 72 8.44 22.21 10.76
C ALA A 72 8.39 20.91 11.59
N TYR A 73 7.96 19.80 10.97
CA TYR A 73 7.97 18.48 11.60
C TYR A 73 9.40 18.05 11.97
N GLU A 74 10.34 18.16 11.03
CA GLU A 74 11.74 17.83 11.26
C GLU A 74 12.36 18.73 12.36
N ALA A 75 12.08 20.03 12.33
CA ALA A 75 12.58 20.96 13.35
C ALA A 75 12.04 20.68 14.75
N ALA A 76 10.76 20.27 14.85
CA ALA A 76 10.12 19.95 16.12
C ALA A 76 10.64 18.67 16.77
N HIS A 77 11.13 17.72 15.95
CA HIS A 77 11.55 16.41 16.43
C HIS A 77 13.08 16.24 16.46
N ARG A 78 13.81 17.09 15.76
CA ARG A 78 15.28 17.06 15.70
C ARG A 78 15.88 17.27 17.09
N GLY A 79 16.64 16.29 17.56
CA GLY A 79 17.29 16.32 18.88
C GLY A 79 16.45 15.74 20.03
N GLN A 80 15.22 15.25 19.77
CA GLN A 80 14.50 14.48 20.76
C GLN A 80 15.07 13.05 20.85
N PRO A 81 15.16 12.45 22.05
CA PRO A 81 15.56 11.06 22.19
C PRO A 81 14.62 10.17 21.36
N GLY A 82 15.20 9.40 20.44
CA GLY A 82 14.42 8.54 19.56
C GLY A 82 14.00 9.17 18.23
N TYR A 83 14.27 10.47 17.99
CA TYR A 83 14.10 11.04 16.67
C TYR A 83 15.15 10.49 15.70
N VAL A 84 14.69 9.74 14.75
CA VAL A 84 15.46 9.44 13.55
C VAL A 84 14.87 10.27 12.43
N GLN A 85 15.74 10.92 11.68
CA GLN A 85 15.38 11.56 10.43
C GLN A 85 14.92 10.47 9.43
N VAL A 86 13.70 9.97 9.65
CA VAL A 86 12.95 9.35 8.57
C VAL A 86 12.43 10.53 7.80
N PRO A 87 12.91 10.80 6.59
CA PRO A 87 12.11 11.62 5.73
C PRO A 87 10.75 10.93 5.75
N PRO A 88 9.64 11.62 6.07
CA PRO A 88 8.35 11.01 5.92
C PRO A 88 8.32 10.54 4.47
N VAL A 89 8.48 9.23 4.29
CA VAL A 89 8.52 8.55 2.99
C VAL A 89 7.29 8.95 2.17
N TYR A 90 6.33 9.47 2.88
CA TYR A 90 5.03 9.88 2.46
C TYR A 90 4.91 11.34 2.01
N LEU A 91 5.81 12.26 2.38
CA LEU A 91 5.76 13.67 1.98
C LEU A 91 6.72 14.02 0.83
N ARG A 92 7.16 13.02 0.06
CA ARG A 92 7.97 13.28 -1.15
C ARG A 92 7.13 14.01 -2.19
N PRO A 93 7.70 15.00 -2.88
CA PRO A 93 7.04 15.62 -4.02
C PRO A 93 6.56 14.56 -5.01
N ASN A 94 5.46 14.85 -5.70
CA ASN A 94 5.02 14.02 -6.82
C ASN A 94 6.15 13.92 -7.87
N PRO A 95 6.71 12.73 -8.11
CA PRO A 95 7.79 12.57 -9.10
C PRO A 95 7.26 12.69 -10.53
N TYR A 96 5.93 12.67 -10.70
CA TYR A 96 5.26 12.71 -11.99
C TYR A 96 4.22 13.84 -12.04
N PRO A 97 4.66 15.12 -11.97
CA PRO A 97 3.76 16.25 -12.10
C PRO A 97 3.07 16.26 -13.47
N ALA A 98 1.93 16.91 -13.59
CA ALA A 98 1.12 16.92 -14.81
C ALA A 98 1.93 17.29 -16.08
N ALA A 99 2.89 18.20 -15.95
CA ALA A 99 3.77 18.62 -17.04
C ALA A 99 4.73 17.51 -17.52
N SER A 100 5.01 16.50 -16.70
CA SER A 100 5.88 15.36 -17.07
C SER A 100 5.13 14.23 -17.74
N LEU A 101 3.80 14.23 -17.70
CA LEU A 101 2.99 13.18 -18.30
C LEU A 101 3.11 13.16 -19.82
N ARG A 102 3.14 11.96 -20.41
CA ARG A 102 3.29 11.73 -21.86
C ARG A 102 2.16 10.85 -22.37
N ASN A 103 1.78 11.04 -23.63
CA ASN A 103 0.86 10.14 -24.30
C ASN A 103 1.65 9.03 -24.97
N TYR A 104 1.34 7.79 -24.64
CA TYR A 104 1.87 6.60 -25.29
C TYR A 104 0.76 5.93 -26.09
N ALA A 105 1.08 5.46 -27.30
CA ALA A 105 0.09 4.83 -28.19
C ALA A 105 -0.30 3.43 -27.73
N ALA A 106 0.64 2.70 -27.13
CA ALA A 106 0.43 1.35 -26.62
C ALA A 106 1.42 1.06 -25.47
N PRO A 107 1.10 0.11 -24.58
CA PRO A 107 2.06 -0.35 -23.58
C PRO A 107 3.19 -1.11 -24.27
N ARG A 108 4.43 -0.79 -23.91
CA ARG A 108 5.63 -1.46 -24.43
C ARG A 108 6.78 -1.39 -23.43
N LEU A 109 7.71 -2.32 -23.58
CA LEU A 109 8.99 -2.27 -22.86
C LEU A 109 9.87 -1.18 -23.46
N ALA A 110 10.15 -0.12 -22.69
CA ALA A 110 11.02 0.98 -23.11
C ALA A 110 12.49 0.67 -22.83
N LYS A 111 12.79 0.01 -21.73
CA LYS A 111 14.15 -0.28 -21.28
C LYS A 111 14.14 -1.47 -20.33
N ARG A 112 15.25 -2.18 -20.24
CA ARG A 112 15.55 -3.14 -19.17
C ARG A 112 17.01 -2.99 -18.75
N GLU A 113 17.27 -3.24 -17.48
CA GLU A 113 18.62 -3.18 -16.92
C GLU A 113 18.74 -4.12 -15.73
N PRO A 114 19.94 -4.60 -15.39
CA PRO A 114 20.18 -5.33 -14.14
C PRO A 114 19.73 -4.48 -12.96
N ASP A 115 19.13 -5.10 -11.96
CA ASP A 115 18.67 -4.38 -10.75
C ASP A 115 19.84 -3.82 -9.93
N GLY A 116 20.95 -4.51 -9.92
CA GLY A 116 22.13 -4.16 -9.12
C GLY A 116 21.99 -4.53 -7.63
N TYR A 117 20.79 -4.93 -7.19
CA TYR A 117 20.57 -5.40 -5.82
C TYR A 117 20.71 -6.92 -5.73
N GLU A 118 20.11 -7.63 -6.69
CA GLU A 118 20.13 -9.09 -6.76
C GLU A 118 20.46 -9.57 -8.18
N PRO A 119 21.37 -10.53 -8.37
CA PRO A 119 21.82 -10.95 -9.71
C PRO A 119 20.72 -11.53 -10.60
N ASN A 120 19.66 -12.06 -9.99
CA ASN A 120 18.53 -12.67 -10.72
C ASN A 120 17.33 -11.72 -10.88
N VAL A 121 17.53 -10.44 -10.65
CA VAL A 121 16.51 -9.41 -10.75
C VAL A 121 16.89 -8.40 -11.83
N GLU A 122 15.92 -8.04 -12.63
CA GLU A 122 16.02 -6.94 -13.61
C GLU A 122 14.98 -5.86 -13.33
N ARG A 123 15.31 -4.63 -13.67
CA ARG A 123 14.39 -3.50 -13.73
C ARG A 123 13.88 -3.35 -15.16
N LEU A 124 12.59 -3.50 -15.32
CA LEU A 124 11.91 -3.26 -16.59
C LEU A 124 11.14 -1.94 -16.50
N PHE A 125 11.27 -1.13 -17.53
CA PHE A 125 10.64 0.18 -17.63
C PHE A 125 9.57 0.11 -18.70
N VAL A 126 8.31 0.17 -18.29
CA VAL A 126 7.15 -0.04 -19.15
C VAL A 126 6.46 1.29 -19.42
N GLU A 127 6.36 1.69 -20.68
CA GLU A 127 5.51 2.80 -21.10
C GLU A 127 4.03 2.41 -20.85
N SER A 128 3.35 3.25 -20.10
CA SER A 128 1.94 3.04 -19.74
C SER A 128 1.07 4.16 -20.31
N PRO A 129 0.21 3.87 -21.29
CA PRO A 129 -0.82 4.80 -21.74
C PRO A 129 -1.76 5.25 -20.63
N ALA A 130 -2.19 4.34 -19.76
CA ALA A 130 -3.10 4.66 -18.66
C ALA A 130 -2.46 5.58 -17.63
N MET A 131 -1.23 5.30 -17.20
CA MET A 131 -0.48 6.12 -16.26
C MET A 131 0.13 7.37 -16.90
N ARG A 132 0.21 7.41 -18.23
CA ARG A 132 0.86 8.47 -19.02
C ARG A 132 2.31 8.73 -18.60
N ARG A 133 2.99 7.68 -18.16
CA ARG A 133 4.39 7.70 -17.73
C ARG A 133 5.04 6.34 -17.94
N VAL A 134 6.33 6.28 -17.82
CA VAL A 134 7.07 5.04 -17.69
C VAL A 134 6.91 4.52 -16.26
N VAL A 135 6.57 3.25 -16.10
CA VAL A 135 6.43 2.58 -14.81
C VAL A 135 7.56 1.58 -14.66
N GLN A 136 8.29 1.65 -13.56
CA GLN A 136 9.32 0.68 -13.22
C GLN A 136 8.70 -0.55 -12.59
N VAL A 137 9.22 -1.71 -13.00
CA VAL A 137 8.83 -3.02 -12.46
C VAL A 137 10.10 -3.84 -12.23
N GLN A 138 10.30 -4.34 -11.03
CA GLN A 138 11.36 -5.30 -10.76
C GLN A 138 10.86 -6.71 -11.03
N VAL A 139 11.65 -7.51 -11.73
CA VAL A 139 11.30 -8.87 -12.09
C VAL A 139 12.40 -9.81 -11.60
N GLN A 140 12.05 -10.66 -10.64
CA GLN A 140 12.88 -11.79 -10.25
C GLN A 140 12.53 -12.99 -11.13
N TYR A 141 13.50 -13.45 -11.88
CA TYR A 141 13.29 -14.57 -12.78
C TYR A 141 13.12 -15.90 -12.04
N ALA A 142 12.41 -16.82 -12.68
CA ALA A 142 12.30 -18.19 -12.23
C ALA A 142 13.68 -18.85 -12.14
N LYS A 143 13.80 -19.86 -11.28
CA LYS A 143 15.04 -20.60 -11.04
C LYS A 143 15.68 -21.14 -12.33
N ASP A 144 14.89 -21.68 -13.22
CA ASP A 144 15.31 -22.12 -14.54
C ASP A 144 14.63 -21.29 -15.62
N ARG A 145 15.34 -20.30 -16.16
CA ARG A 145 14.84 -19.40 -17.21
C ARG A 145 14.54 -20.13 -18.54
N SER A 146 15.04 -21.36 -18.71
CA SER A 146 14.80 -22.15 -19.91
C SER A 146 13.41 -22.78 -19.91
N LYS A 147 12.74 -22.88 -18.76
CA LYS A 147 11.45 -23.54 -18.58
C LYS A 147 10.32 -22.51 -18.39
N PRO A 148 9.10 -22.83 -18.88
CA PRO A 148 7.93 -22.04 -18.57
C PRO A 148 7.66 -21.97 -17.07
N ALA A 149 7.26 -20.78 -16.59
CA ALA A 149 6.99 -20.52 -15.20
C ALA A 149 5.69 -19.71 -15.02
N PRO A 150 4.96 -19.90 -13.92
CA PRO A 150 3.89 -18.99 -13.55
C PRO A 150 4.45 -17.62 -13.18
N MET A 151 3.60 -16.60 -13.24
CA MET A 151 3.91 -15.25 -12.75
C MET A 151 3.18 -14.96 -11.44
N LEU A 152 3.94 -14.55 -10.42
CA LEU A 152 3.44 -14.03 -9.16
C LEU A 152 3.67 -12.52 -9.12
N TYR A 153 2.60 -11.74 -9.18
CA TYR A 153 2.64 -10.29 -9.01
C TYR A 153 2.59 -9.99 -7.51
N LEU A 154 3.61 -9.34 -6.98
CA LEU A 154 3.71 -8.94 -5.58
C LEU A 154 3.58 -7.42 -5.43
N LEU A 155 2.59 -7.00 -4.66
CA LEU A 155 2.27 -5.61 -4.43
C LEU A 155 2.79 -5.16 -3.05
N ASP A 156 3.50 -4.06 -3.05
CA ASP A 156 4.10 -3.47 -1.85
C ASP A 156 3.04 -2.84 -0.91
N GLY A 157 3.45 -2.56 0.31
CA GLY A 157 2.73 -1.71 1.24
C GLY A 157 2.70 -0.22 0.80
N ALA A 158 2.18 0.65 1.67
CA ALA A 158 1.94 2.06 1.35
C ALA A 158 3.18 2.85 0.90
N ALA A 159 4.36 2.47 1.34
CA ALA A 159 5.61 3.15 0.98
C ALA A 159 5.99 2.96 -0.50
N SER A 160 5.87 1.74 -1.01
CA SER A 160 6.18 1.34 -2.40
C SER A 160 7.22 2.23 -3.10
N ASN A 161 8.47 2.06 -2.72
CA ASN A 161 9.61 2.83 -3.22
C ASN A 161 10.04 2.37 -4.63
N ASP A 162 11.14 2.92 -5.13
CA ASP A 162 11.82 2.53 -6.38
C ASP A 162 12.46 1.12 -6.31
N THR A 163 12.65 0.61 -5.11
CA THR A 163 13.02 -0.78 -4.84
C THR A 163 11.92 -1.41 -4.00
N SER A 164 11.37 -2.53 -4.47
CA SER A 164 10.29 -3.23 -3.79
C SER A 164 10.72 -3.71 -2.40
N SER A 165 9.87 -3.50 -1.42
CA SER A 165 10.08 -4.01 -0.08
C SER A 165 10.03 -5.55 -0.01
N TRP A 166 9.49 -6.21 -1.00
CA TRP A 166 9.58 -7.66 -1.13
C TRP A 166 11.02 -8.15 -1.35
N LEU A 167 11.87 -7.35 -2.02
CA LEU A 167 13.30 -7.63 -2.15
C LEU A 167 14.06 -7.29 -0.87
N THR A 168 13.81 -6.12 -0.28
CA THR A 168 14.62 -5.62 0.84
C THR A 168 14.23 -6.24 2.19
N GLU A 169 12.94 -6.48 2.40
CA GLU A 169 12.37 -6.93 3.68
C GLU A 169 11.64 -8.27 3.56
N GLY A 170 10.94 -8.49 2.44
CA GLY A 170 10.04 -9.62 2.21
C GLY A 170 10.75 -10.93 1.86
N ARG A 171 12.06 -10.91 1.67
CA ARG A 171 12.91 -12.08 1.37
C ARG A 171 12.42 -12.90 0.17
N VAL A 172 11.91 -12.23 -0.84
CA VAL A 172 11.36 -12.88 -2.04
C VAL A 172 12.38 -13.78 -2.75
N GLN A 173 13.68 -13.54 -2.57
CA GLN A 173 14.75 -14.37 -3.12
C GLN A 173 14.65 -15.84 -2.68
N GLN A 174 14.05 -16.11 -1.51
CA GLN A 174 13.82 -17.49 -1.05
C GLN A 174 12.89 -18.26 -2.00
N LEU A 175 11.89 -17.59 -2.59
CA LEU A 175 11.04 -18.24 -3.60
C LEU A 175 11.83 -18.70 -4.83
N HIS A 176 12.84 -17.92 -5.25
CA HIS A 176 13.69 -18.30 -6.37
C HIS A 176 14.50 -19.57 -6.08
N GLN A 177 14.90 -19.79 -4.83
CA GLN A 177 15.66 -20.98 -4.45
C GLN A 177 14.79 -22.24 -4.47
N ASP A 178 13.53 -22.12 -4.08
CA ASP A 178 12.64 -23.23 -3.78
C ASP A 178 11.57 -23.49 -4.84
N ALA A 179 11.29 -22.51 -5.72
CA ALA A 179 10.17 -22.58 -6.64
C ALA A 179 10.50 -22.09 -8.05
N GLN A 180 9.90 -22.76 -9.05
CA GLN A 180 9.90 -22.34 -10.45
C GLN A 180 8.81 -21.29 -10.65
N VAL A 181 9.09 -20.02 -10.31
CA VAL A 181 8.14 -18.90 -10.41
C VAL A 181 8.86 -17.61 -10.79
N THR A 182 8.31 -16.85 -11.73
CA THR A 182 8.73 -15.49 -12.03
C THR A 182 7.96 -14.53 -11.12
N VAL A 183 8.68 -13.71 -10.36
CA VAL A 183 8.05 -12.73 -9.47
C VAL A 183 8.12 -11.34 -10.08
N VAL A 184 6.99 -10.67 -10.14
CA VAL A 184 6.80 -9.36 -10.74
C VAL A 184 6.43 -8.36 -9.65
N MET A 185 7.28 -7.37 -9.43
CA MET A 185 7.13 -6.39 -8.35
C MET A 185 7.06 -4.97 -8.94
N PRO A 186 5.84 -4.45 -9.21
CA PRO A 186 5.66 -3.07 -9.61
C PRO A 186 6.06 -2.13 -8.48
N THR A 187 6.86 -1.11 -8.78
CA THR A 187 7.42 -0.16 -7.82
C THR A 187 6.79 1.23 -7.94
N GLU A 188 7.10 2.14 -7.02
CA GLU A 188 6.66 3.54 -7.03
C GLU A 188 5.13 3.73 -7.00
N ALA A 189 4.41 2.78 -6.40
CA ALA A 189 2.96 2.82 -6.23
C ALA A 189 2.53 3.45 -4.89
N ARG A 190 3.34 4.37 -4.35
CA ARG A 190 3.13 4.98 -3.04
C ARG A 190 1.69 5.43 -2.84
N SER A 191 1.08 5.00 -1.72
CA SER A 191 -0.25 5.41 -1.25
C SER A 191 -1.38 5.32 -2.29
N SER A 192 -1.19 4.52 -3.35
CA SER A 192 -2.09 4.43 -4.50
C SER A 192 -3.28 3.50 -4.29
N ASN A 193 -3.23 2.62 -3.28
CA ASN A 193 -4.11 1.46 -3.15
C ASN A 193 -4.13 0.60 -4.43
N TYR A 194 -3.15 0.78 -5.34
CA TYR A 194 -3.09 0.15 -6.66
C TYR A 194 -4.42 0.21 -7.43
N ALA A 195 -5.12 1.33 -7.30
CA ALA A 195 -6.44 1.55 -7.89
C ALA A 195 -6.39 2.46 -9.11
N ASN A 196 -7.46 2.42 -9.91
CA ASN A 196 -7.75 3.49 -10.84
C ASN A 196 -8.43 4.62 -10.07
N TRP A 197 -7.85 5.82 -10.13
CA TRP A 197 -8.39 6.99 -9.48
C TRP A 197 -9.25 7.80 -10.45
N GLN A 198 -10.32 8.41 -9.95
CA GLN A 198 -11.20 9.25 -10.75
C GLN A 198 -10.58 10.59 -11.11
N ALA A 199 -9.66 11.09 -10.29
CA ALA A 199 -8.93 12.34 -10.54
C ALA A 199 -7.44 12.18 -10.30
N ASP A 200 -6.63 12.92 -11.07
CA ASP A 200 -5.20 13.03 -10.82
C ASP A 200 -4.96 13.80 -9.51
N ASP A 201 -4.01 13.34 -8.70
CA ASP A 201 -3.72 13.92 -7.39
C ASP A 201 -2.46 14.78 -7.45
N PRO A 202 -2.46 16.00 -6.90
CA PRO A 202 -1.29 16.87 -6.94
C PRO A 202 -0.04 16.28 -6.28
N MET A 203 -0.19 15.50 -5.21
CA MET A 203 0.93 14.90 -4.47
C MET A 203 1.30 13.51 -4.93
N LEU A 204 0.34 12.74 -5.39
CA LEU A 204 0.53 11.34 -5.77
C LEU A 204 0.52 11.13 -7.29
N GLY A 205 0.03 12.12 -8.06
CA GLY A 205 0.01 12.07 -9.51
C GLY A 205 -1.17 11.28 -10.08
N ARG A 206 -0.98 10.81 -11.32
CA ARG A 206 -1.98 10.01 -12.05
C ARG A 206 -1.91 8.56 -11.63
N MET A 207 -3.02 8.06 -11.09
CA MET A 207 -3.15 6.71 -10.55
C MET A 207 -4.13 5.87 -11.39
N GLN A 208 -3.61 5.03 -12.27
CA GLN A 208 -4.38 4.09 -13.10
C GLN A 208 -3.80 2.68 -12.97
N TRP A 209 -3.52 2.31 -11.72
CA TRP A 209 -2.81 1.07 -11.39
C TRP A 209 -3.59 -0.20 -11.72
N GLU A 210 -4.92 -0.21 -11.53
CA GLU A 210 -5.74 -1.37 -11.91
C GLU A 210 -5.59 -1.67 -13.39
N THR A 211 -5.70 -0.65 -14.25
CA THR A 211 -5.51 -0.80 -15.70
C THR A 211 -4.10 -1.26 -16.03
N PHE A 212 -3.09 -0.65 -15.41
CA PHE A 212 -1.70 -1.05 -15.62
C PHE A 212 -1.47 -2.53 -15.26
N LEU A 213 -1.86 -2.95 -14.05
CA LEU A 213 -1.60 -4.29 -13.53
C LEU A 213 -2.39 -5.38 -14.24
N THR A 214 -3.63 -5.07 -14.67
CA THR A 214 -4.52 -6.09 -15.24
C THR A 214 -4.50 -6.16 -16.76
N ARG A 215 -4.08 -5.11 -17.44
CA ARG A 215 -4.15 -5.02 -18.92
C ARG A 215 -2.79 -4.73 -19.55
N GLU A 216 -2.11 -3.68 -19.10
CA GLU A 216 -0.90 -3.20 -19.79
C GLU A 216 0.32 -4.05 -19.47
N LEU A 217 0.64 -4.22 -18.18
CA LEU A 217 1.82 -4.94 -17.74
C LEU A 217 1.85 -6.41 -18.20
N PRO A 218 0.77 -7.20 -18.07
CA PRO A 218 0.75 -8.58 -18.59
C PRO A 218 1.04 -8.67 -20.09
N THR A 219 0.48 -7.74 -20.88
CA THR A 219 0.69 -7.71 -22.32
C THR A 219 2.17 -7.52 -22.69
N VAL A 220 2.87 -6.65 -21.95
CA VAL A 220 4.30 -6.41 -22.16
C VAL A 220 5.13 -7.61 -21.68
N LEU A 221 4.89 -8.07 -20.44
CA LEU A 221 5.70 -9.14 -19.86
C LEU A 221 5.60 -10.46 -20.64
N GLU A 222 4.41 -10.79 -21.13
CA GLU A 222 4.18 -12.06 -21.78
C GLU A 222 4.66 -12.13 -23.24
N LYS A 223 4.72 -10.98 -23.91
CA LYS A 223 5.07 -10.89 -25.33
C LYS A 223 6.46 -10.33 -25.58
N GLU A 224 6.83 -9.28 -24.85
CA GLU A 224 8.04 -8.49 -25.14
C GLU A 224 9.21 -8.82 -24.23
N ALA A 225 8.95 -9.23 -22.99
CA ALA A 225 10.00 -9.49 -22.01
C ALA A 225 10.56 -10.92 -22.02
N ASP A 226 10.08 -11.80 -22.89
CA ASP A 226 10.55 -13.20 -23.05
C ASP A 226 10.66 -13.98 -21.71
N LEU A 227 9.62 -13.88 -20.90
CA LEU A 227 9.61 -14.48 -19.55
C LEU A 227 9.13 -15.93 -19.51
N LYS A 228 8.90 -16.56 -20.66
CA LYS A 228 8.41 -17.96 -20.79
C LYS A 228 7.21 -18.25 -19.87
N PHE A 229 6.21 -17.41 -19.95
CA PHE A 229 4.99 -17.52 -19.17
C PHE A 229 4.22 -18.81 -19.49
N ASN A 230 3.78 -19.54 -18.43
CA ASN A 230 3.06 -20.81 -18.59
C ASN A 230 1.52 -20.67 -18.57
N GLY A 231 0.98 -19.44 -18.57
CA GLY A 231 -0.46 -19.17 -18.52
C GLY A 231 -1.06 -19.03 -17.12
N ALA A 232 -0.30 -19.29 -16.04
CA ALA A 232 -0.80 -19.20 -14.68
C ALA A 232 -0.33 -17.90 -14.00
N ARG A 233 -1.27 -17.03 -13.59
CA ARG A 233 -1.00 -15.80 -12.85
C ARG A 233 -1.54 -15.88 -11.43
N TYR A 234 -0.79 -15.28 -10.54
CA TYR A 234 -1.13 -15.12 -9.11
C TYR A 234 -0.92 -13.68 -8.69
N LEU A 235 -1.73 -13.21 -7.76
CA LEU A 235 -1.58 -11.91 -7.12
C LEU A 235 -1.33 -12.08 -5.63
N GLY A 236 -0.41 -11.30 -5.10
CA GLY A 236 -0.18 -11.26 -3.66
C GLY A 236 0.27 -9.88 -3.22
N GLY A 237 0.11 -9.59 -1.95
CA GLY A 237 0.57 -8.32 -1.41
C GLY A 237 0.50 -8.25 0.10
N ALA A 238 1.12 -7.21 0.65
CA ALA A 238 1.13 -6.91 2.07
C ALA A 238 0.57 -5.51 2.33
N SER A 239 -0.14 -5.34 3.44
CA SER A 239 -0.69 -4.04 3.85
C SER A 239 -1.59 -3.44 2.76
N MET A 240 -1.26 -2.25 2.24
CA MET A 240 -1.92 -1.66 1.08
C MET A 240 -2.02 -2.65 -0.09
N GLY A 241 -0.93 -3.38 -0.35
CA GLY A 241 -0.86 -4.37 -1.43
C GLY A 241 -1.76 -5.59 -1.21
N ALA A 242 -2.15 -5.92 0.02
CA ALA A 242 -2.99 -7.07 0.32
C ALA A 242 -4.40 -6.93 -0.28
N GLY A 243 -5.11 -5.86 0.07
CA GLY A 243 -6.42 -5.58 -0.55
C GLY A 243 -6.31 -5.32 -2.04
N ALA A 244 -5.21 -4.68 -2.45
CA ALA A 244 -4.91 -4.40 -3.84
C ALA A 244 -4.64 -5.67 -4.69
N ALA A 245 -4.21 -6.77 -4.10
CA ALA A 245 -4.06 -8.05 -4.78
C ALA A 245 -5.38 -8.81 -4.87
N VAL A 246 -6.12 -8.87 -3.76
CA VAL A 246 -7.38 -9.66 -3.70
C VAL A 246 -8.47 -9.02 -4.55
N ARG A 247 -8.53 -7.68 -4.62
CA ARG A 247 -9.54 -6.95 -5.39
C ARG A 247 -9.49 -7.25 -6.89
N PRO A 248 -8.38 -7.08 -7.63
CA PRO A 248 -8.33 -7.45 -9.06
C PRO A 248 -8.54 -8.94 -9.29
N ALA A 249 -8.10 -9.80 -8.38
CA ALA A 249 -8.36 -11.24 -8.47
C ALA A 249 -9.87 -11.52 -8.41
N SER A 250 -10.61 -10.85 -7.53
CA SER A 250 -12.07 -10.95 -7.45
C SER A 250 -12.77 -10.35 -8.67
N LEU A 251 -12.30 -9.21 -9.17
CA LEU A 251 -12.92 -8.52 -10.32
C LEU A 251 -12.66 -9.21 -11.66
N TYR A 252 -11.55 -9.95 -11.79
CA TYR A 252 -11.11 -10.60 -13.03
C TYR A 252 -10.73 -12.06 -12.78
N PRO A 253 -11.66 -12.91 -12.28
CA PRO A 253 -11.36 -14.27 -11.82
C PRO A 253 -10.73 -15.17 -12.89
N ASP A 254 -11.07 -14.98 -14.14
CA ASP A 254 -10.52 -15.79 -15.25
C ASP A 254 -9.04 -15.52 -15.52
N ARG A 255 -8.49 -14.46 -14.96
CA ARG A 255 -7.09 -14.07 -15.17
C ARG A 255 -6.14 -14.65 -14.15
N TYR A 256 -6.62 -15.09 -13.00
CA TYR A 256 -5.79 -15.47 -11.85
C TYR A 256 -6.17 -16.85 -11.32
N ARG A 257 -5.16 -17.62 -10.94
CA ARG A 257 -5.34 -18.96 -10.33
C ARG A 257 -5.44 -18.91 -8.81
N GLY A 258 -4.93 -17.85 -8.21
CA GLY A 258 -4.98 -17.64 -6.78
C GLY A 258 -4.53 -16.24 -6.37
N THR A 259 -4.88 -15.86 -5.15
CA THR A 259 -4.50 -14.59 -4.55
C THR A 259 -4.21 -14.70 -3.08
N PHE A 260 -3.33 -13.83 -2.56
CA PHE A 260 -3.13 -13.71 -1.14
C PHE A 260 -3.05 -12.26 -0.66
N GLY A 261 -3.50 -12.04 0.57
CA GLY A 261 -3.34 -10.78 1.27
C GLY A 261 -2.74 -10.98 2.65
N LEU A 262 -1.67 -10.24 2.96
CA LEU A 262 -1.02 -10.24 4.26
C LEU A 262 -1.30 -8.92 4.96
N SER A 263 -2.09 -8.96 6.03
CA SER A 263 -2.46 -7.82 6.88
C SER A 263 -2.96 -6.60 6.10
N GLY A 264 -4.11 -6.73 5.44
CA GLY A 264 -4.75 -5.66 4.67
C GLY A 264 -6.25 -5.59 4.85
N CYS A 265 -6.88 -4.66 4.13
CA CYS A 265 -8.32 -4.45 4.13
C CYS A 265 -8.93 -4.75 2.75
N TYR A 266 -10.12 -5.36 2.77
CA TYR A 266 -10.77 -5.91 1.57
C TYR A 266 -12.11 -5.25 1.28
N SER A 267 -12.74 -4.61 2.28
CA SER A 267 -13.89 -3.73 2.08
C SER A 267 -13.44 -2.32 1.74
N THR A 268 -14.15 -1.68 0.83
CA THR A 268 -14.01 -0.25 0.53
C THR A 268 -15.16 0.57 1.09
N THR A 269 -16.23 -0.08 1.57
CA THR A 269 -17.47 0.55 2.00
C THR A 269 -17.75 0.42 3.50
N SER A 270 -17.20 -0.59 4.19
CA SER A 270 -17.28 -0.67 5.65
C SER A 270 -16.55 0.52 6.30
N ASN A 271 -16.91 0.83 7.54
CA ASN A 271 -16.21 1.90 8.27
C ASN A 271 -14.71 1.62 8.40
N MET A 272 -14.36 0.39 8.80
CA MET A 272 -12.97 -0.02 8.97
C MET A 272 -12.19 0.03 7.66
N GLY A 273 -12.75 -0.54 6.58
CA GLY A 273 -12.10 -0.55 5.27
C GLY A 273 -11.92 0.85 4.70
N ARG A 274 -12.91 1.72 4.88
CA ARG A 274 -12.84 3.12 4.45
C ARG A 274 -11.74 3.88 5.17
N GLU A 275 -11.68 3.75 6.49
CA GLU A 275 -10.64 4.41 7.29
C GLU A 275 -9.24 3.90 6.95
N PHE A 276 -9.08 2.58 6.79
CA PHE A 276 -7.80 2.00 6.41
C PHE A 276 -7.30 2.56 5.05
N LEU A 277 -8.15 2.56 4.03
CA LEU A 277 -7.80 3.04 2.69
C LEU A 277 -7.54 4.55 2.65
N ASN A 278 -8.38 5.33 3.36
CA ASN A 278 -8.20 6.78 3.45
C ASN A 278 -6.91 7.15 4.17
N MET A 279 -6.57 6.43 5.25
CA MET A 279 -5.33 6.64 6.00
C MET A 279 -4.10 6.36 5.11
N ILE A 280 -4.14 5.32 4.26
CA ILE A 280 -3.06 5.04 3.31
C ILE A 280 -2.86 6.22 2.34
N VAL A 281 -3.95 6.74 1.75
CA VAL A 281 -3.88 7.87 0.83
C VAL A 281 -3.38 9.14 1.54
N ALA A 282 -3.92 9.42 2.72
CA ALA A 282 -3.53 10.58 3.52
C ALA A 282 -2.06 10.53 3.98
N ALA A 283 -1.54 9.33 4.28
CA ALA A 283 -0.12 9.14 4.59
C ALA A 283 0.81 9.57 3.45
N GLY A 284 0.36 9.51 2.21
CA GLY A 284 1.05 10.05 1.04
C GLY A 284 0.76 11.54 0.76
N ALA A 285 0.05 12.22 1.67
CA ALA A 285 -0.49 13.57 1.48
C ALA A 285 -1.46 13.70 0.29
N GLY A 286 -2.04 12.58 -0.17
CA GLY A 286 -3.05 12.56 -1.22
C GLY A 286 -4.45 12.85 -0.68
N ASN A 287 -5.36 13.22 -1.56
CA ASN A 287 -6.77 13.39 -1.25
C ASN A 287 -7.54 12.07 -1.49
N PRO A 288 -8.07 11.40 -0.45
CA PRO A 288 -8.82 10.15 -0.61
C PRO A 288 -10.04 10.25 -1.53
N HIS A 289 -10.61 11.46 -1.70
CA HIS A 289 -11.73 11.68 -2.61
C HIS A 289 -11.34 11.60 -4.09
N ASN A 290 -10.05 11.81 -4.42
CA ASN A 290 -9.56 11.66 -5.80
C ASN A 290 -9.57 10.19 -6.25
N GLN A 291 -9.57 9.24 -5.29
CA GLN A 291 -9.55 7.83 -5.62
C GLN A 291 -10.90 7.35 -6.16
N TRP A 292 -11.94 7.40 -5.36
CA TRP A 292 -13.29 6.88 -5.74
C TRP A 292 -14.44 7.83 -5.36
N GLY A 293 -14.14 9.11 -5.18
CA GLY A 293 -15.14 10.12 -4.77
C GLY A 293 -15.45 10.08 -3.27
N ALA A 294 -16.38 10.94 -2.87
CA ALA A 294 -16.88 11.01 -1.52
C ALA A 294 -17.96 9.94 -1.26
N GLY A 295 -18.10 9.52 -0.02
CA GLY A 295 -19.15 8.60 0.41
C GLY A 295 -19.03 7.21 -0.22
N THR A 296 -20.17 6.56 -0.46
CA THR A 296 -20.27 5.26 -1.13
C THR A 296 -20.63 5.49 -2.60
N SER A 297 -19.61 5.72 -3.42
CA SER A 297 -19.78 5.86 -4.87
C SER A 297 -19.96 4.49 -5.55
N PRO A 298 -20.52 4.42 -6.76
CA PRO A 298 -20.59 3.18 -7.55
C PRO A 298 -19.22 2.54 -7.76
N GLU A 299 -18.19 3.36 -7.99
CA GLU A 299 -16.83 2.88 -8.19
C GLU A 299 -16.24 2.29 -6.89
N ARG A 300 -16.51 2.93 -5.75
CA ARG A 300 -16.11 2.39 -4.44
C ARG A 300 -16.79 1.05 -4.19
N LEU A 301 -18.10 0.93 -4.45
CA LEU A 301 -18.85 -0.32 -4.29
C LEU A 301 -18.36 -1.41 -5.23
N ARG A 302 -18.06 -1.09 -6.50
CA ARG A 302 -17.47 -2.03 -7.46
C ARG A 302 -16.17 -2.65 -6.92
N ASN A 303 -15.39 -1.86 -6.22
CA ASN A 303 -14.09 -2.26 -5.68
C ASN A 303 -14.16 -2.93 -4.30
N ASP A 304 -15.35 -3.16 -3.76
CA ASP A 304 -15.56 -3.80 -2.45
C ASP A 304 -15.64 -5.31 -2.58
N VAL A 305 -14.56 -5.99 -2.18
CA VAL A 305 -14.49 -7.47 -2.25
C VAL A 305 -15.47 -8.11 -1.26
N THR A 306 -15.73 -7.48 -0.11
CA THR A 306 -16.66 -8.04 0.89
C THR A 306 -18.12 -7.94 0.44
N ALA A 307 -18.44 -6.92 -0.35
CA ALA A 307 -19.75 -6.81 -0.97
C ALA A 307 -19.95 -7.83 -2.12
N HIS A 308 -18.88 -8.15 -2.86
CA HIS A 308 -18.90 -8.98 -4.06
C HIS A 308 -17.76 -10.01 -4.09
N PRO A 309 -17.71 -10.98 -3.14
CA PRO A 309 -16.62 -11.95 -3.06
C PRO A 309 -16.72 -13.08 -4.08
N GLU A 310 -17.78 -13.17 -4.87
CA GLU A 310 -18.10 -14.30 -5.76
C GLU A 310 -16.99 -14.61 -6.77
N GLY A 311 -16.23 -13.60 -7.19
CA GLY A 311 -15.07 -13.78 -8.07
C GLY A 311 -13.96 -14.63 -7.48
N LEU A 312 -13.93 -14.78 -6.15
CA LEU A 312 -12.94 -15.60 -5.45
C LEU A 312 -13.34 -17.08 -5.37
N LYS A 313 -14.56 -17.45 -5.82
CA LYS A 313 -15.15 -18.78 -5.58
C LYS A 313 -14.31 -19.93 -6.15
N ASN A 314 -13.70 -19.75 -7.30
CA ASN A 314 -13.01 -20.83 -8.04
C ASN A 314 -11.49 -20.67 -8.03
N MET A 315 -10.93 -19.88 -7.12
CA MET A 315 -9.49 -19.70 -6.99
C MET A 315 -9.02 -19.99 -5.57
N ARG A 316 -7.73 -20.25 -5.41
CA ARG A 316 -7.14 -20.38 -4.06
C ARG A 316 -6.93 -19.00 -3.45
N VAL A 317 -7.40 -18.86 -2.22
CA VAL A 317 -7.31 -17.61 -1.45
C VAL A 317 -6.58 -17.86 -0.14
N TYR A 318 -5.53 -17.08 0.10
CA TYR A 318 -4.81 -17.10 1.38
C TYR A 318 -4.84 -15.71 2.01
N VAL A 319 -5.20 -15.63 3.30
CA VAL A 319 -5.16 -14.39 4.06
C VAL A 319 -4.42 -14.63 5.36
N PHE A 320 -3.56 -13.71 5.73
CA PHE A 320 -2.88 -13.70 7.02
C PHE A 320 -3.10 -12.37 7.72
N THR A 321 -3.26 -12.43 9.03
CA THR A 321 -3.20 -11.29 9.92
C THR A 321 -2.80 -11.74 11.32
N ALA A 322 -2.13 -10.87 12.08
CA ALA A 322 -1.97 -11.04 13.52
C ALA A 322 -3.04 -10.22 14.27
N ASP A 323 -3.00 -10.24 15.60
CA ASP A 323 -4.00 -9.57 16.45
C ASP A 323 -3.56 -8.18 16.97
N GLY A 324 -2.37 -7.73 16.61
CA GLY A 324 -1.80 -6.47 17.09
C GLY A 324 -1.35 -6.50 18.55
N VAL A 325 -1.27 -7.68 19.18
CA VAL A 325 -0.72 -7.81 20.53
C VAL A 325 0.79 -7.89 20.47
N ILE A 326 1.46 -6.95 21.14
CA ILE A 326 2.93 -6.84 21.15
C ILE A 326 3.54 -8.04 21.89
N THR A 327 4.47 -8.72 21.23
CA THR A 327 5.22 -9.85 21.79
C THR A 327 6.67 -9.45 22.13
N PRO A 328 7.42 -10.26 22.92
CA PRO A 328 8.85 -10.08 23.07
C PRO A 328 9.62 -10.11 21.74
N ARG A 329 9.16 -10.91 20.78
CA ARG A 329 9.68 -10.97 19.43
C ARG A 329 9.59 -9.62 18.71
N ASP A 330 8.43 -8.93 18.79
CA ASP A 330 8.23 -7.62 18.16
C ASP A 330 9.21 -6.60 18.69
N ARG A 331 9.39 -6.55 20.01
CA ARG A 331 10.38 -5.67 20.64
C ARG A 331 11.82 -5.98 20.19
N SER A 332 12.16 -7.25 20.05
CA SER A 332 13.47 -7.68 19.55
C SER A 332 13.71 -7.29 18.10
N ILE A 333 12.67 -7.40 17.26
CA ILE A 333 12.76 -7.06 15.83
C ILE A 333 12.87 -5.54 15.68
N THR A 334 11.99 -4.78 16.32
CA THR A 334 11.98 -3.32 16.21
C THR A 334 13.24 -2.68 16.79
N ALA A 335 13.81 -3.27 17.85
CA ALA A 335 15.07 -2.81 18.42
C ALA A 335 16.26 -2.84 17.44
N LYS A 336 16.24 -3.73 16.42
CA LYS A 336 17.26 -3.77 15.37
C LYS A 336 17.27 -2.52 14.50
N TYR A 337 16.14 -1.82 14.40
CA TYR A 337 16.00 -0.56 13.67
C TYR A 337 16.20 0.65 14.59
N GLY A 338 16.68 0.43 15.84
CA GLY A 338 16.95 1.48 16.80
C GLY A 338 15.70 2.24 17.22
N PRO A 339 15.84 3.54 17.53
CA PRO A 339 14.71 4.37 17.98
C PRO A 339 13.54 4.43 16.99
N VAL A 340 13.80 4.36 15.68
CA VAL A 340 12.75 4.36 14.63
C VAL A 340 11.86 3.14 14.76
N GLY A 341 12.45 1.96 14.92
CA GLY A 341 11.69 0.73 15.07
C GLY A 341 10.77 0.77 16.29
N ASN A 342 11.28 1.29 17.41
CA ASN A 342 10.47 1.44 18.61
C ASN A 342 9.35 2.47 18.43
N ALA A 343 9.61 3.59 17.75
CA ALA A 343 8.62 4.62 17.44
C ALA A 343 7.52 4.12 16.48
N ALA A 344 7.79 3.10 15.67
CA ALA A 344 6.83 2.51 14.75
C ALA A 344 5.85 1.52 15.44
N ILE A 345 6.14 1.05 16.64
CA ILE A 345 5.30 0.05 17.33
C ILE A 345 3.84 0.49 17.47
N PRO A 346 3.50 1.69 17.96
CA PRO A 346 2.09 2.08 18.12
C PRO A 346 1.30 2.05 16.82
N SER A 347 1.85 2.59 15.74
CA SER A 347 1.19 2.57 14.43
C SER A 347 1.09 1.15 13.87
N SER A 348 2.10 0.32 14.07
CA SER A 348 2.07 -1.08 13.65
C SER A 348 1.01 -1.91 14.41
N VAL A 349 0.78 -1.61 15.69
CA VAL A 349 -0.32 -2.21 16.48
C VAL A 349 -1.68 -1.82 15.92
N VAL A 350 -1.89 -0.53 15.65
CA VAL A 350 -3.17 -0.04 15.12
C VAL A 350 -3.45 -0.63 13.74
N LEU A 351 -2.46 -0.58 12.84
CA LEU A 351 -2.60 -1.15 11.49
C LEU A 351 -2.93 -2.64 11.51
N GLU A 352 -2.27 -3.41 12.40
CA GLU A 352 -2.53 -4.84 12.48
C GLU A 352 -3.92 -5.16 13.04
N LYS A 353 -4.40 -4.43 14.06
CA LYS A 353 -5.76 -4.56 14.55
C LYS A 353 -6.81 -4.25 13.49
N MET A 354 -6.60 -3.19 12.72
CA MET A 354 -7.48 -2.85 11.60
C MET A 354 -7.46 -3.95 10.53
N SER A 355 -6.30 -4.48 10.20
CA SER A 355 -6.14 -5.57 9.23
C SER A 355 -6.81 -6.86 9.71
N ASN A 356 -6.75 -7.13 11.01
CA ASN A 356 -7.40 -8.29 11.62
C ASN A 356 -8.92 -8.21 11.48
N GLU A 357 -9.51 -7.06 11.81
CA GLU A 357 -10.95 -6.82 11.63
C GLU A 357 -11.36 -6.95 10.16
N CYS A 358 -10.58 -6.36 9.24
CA CYS A 358 -10.84 -6.46 7.81
C CYS A 358 -10.73 -7.90 7.26
N ALA A 359 -9.88 -8.74 7.87
CA ALA A 359 -9.78 -10.14 7.50
C ALA A 359 -11.02 -10.92 7.97
N HIS A 360 -11.57 -10.60 9.15
CA HIS A 360 -12.84 -11.15 9.61
C HIS A 360 -14.00 -10.73 8.71
N GLU A 361 -14.09 -9.43 8.32
CA GLU A 361 -15.11 -8.96 7.37
C GLU A 361 -15.10 -9.75 6.06
N LEU A 362 -13.91 -10.07 5.53
CA LEU A 362 -13.80 -10.87 4.29
C LEU A 362 -14.20 -12.32 4.51
N ASP A 363 -13.73 -12.96 5.59
CA ASP A 363 -14.07 -14.36 5.89
C ASP A 363 -15.59 -14.54 6.07
N ASP A 364 -16.21 -13.64 6.83
CA ASP A 364 -17.65 -13.64 7.06
C ASP A 364 -18.42 -13.42 5.75
N ALA A 365 -17.99 -12.48 4.90
CA ALA A 365 -18.61 -12.23 3.61
C ALA A 365 -18.51 -13.43 2.67
N MET A 366 -17.38 -14.13 2.64
CA MET A 366 -17.19 -15.36 1.87
C MET A 366 -18.07 -16.49 2.41
N ARG A 367 -18.05 -16.72 3.72
CA ARG A 367 -18.87 -17.78 4.38
C ARG A 367 -20.36 -17.54 4.20
N ALA A 368 -20.82 -16.31 4.31
CA ALA A 368 -22.22 -15.94 4.06
C ALA A 368 -22.71 -16.31 2.66
N ARG A 369 -21.78 -16.50 1.71
CA ARG A 369 -22.07 -16.97 0.34
C ARG A 369 -21.69 -18.43 0.10
N GLY A 370 -21.52 -19.21 1.17
CA GLY A 370 -21.21 -20.64 1.11
C GLY A 370 -19.79 -20.95 0.63
N MET A 371 -18.89 -19.96 0.63
CA MET A 371 -17.47 -20.16 0.31
C MET A 371 -16.70 -20.48 1.59
N THR A 372 -16.03 -21.65 1.63
CA THR A 372 -15.27 -22.13 2.78
C THR A 372 -13.89 -22.65 2.41
N HIS A 373 -13.45 -22.38 1.17
CA HIS A 373 -12.19 -22.87 0.62
C HIS A 373 -11.01 -21.91 0.87
N GLN A 374 -11.28 -20.69 1.36
CA GLN A 374 -10.25 -19.73 1.75
C GLN A 374 -9.48 -20.24 2.97
N LYS A 375 -8.17 -20.05 2.94
CA LYS A 375 -7.33 -20.29 4.11
C LYS A 375 -6.99 -18.95 4.76
N ILE A 376 -7.56 -18.69 5.91
CA ILE A 376 -7.26 -17.49 6.70
C ILE A 376 -6.50 -17.91 7.96
N THR A 377 -5.39 -17.26 8.20
CA THR A 377 -4.54 -17.47 9.37
C THR A 377 -4.63 -16.26 10.28
N TYR A 378 -5.25 -16.44 11.44
CA TYR A 378 -5.30 -15.48 12.53
C TYR A 378 -4.20 -15.82 13.53
N GLN A 379 -3.11 -15.07 13.54
CA GLN A 379 -1.99 -15.32 14.43
C GLN A 379 -2.18 -14.61 15.78
N GLN A 380 -2.00 -15.34 16.86
CA GLN A 380 -1.93 -14.73 18.19
C GLN A 380 -0.56 -14.09 18.42
N GLY A 381 -0.59 -12.82 18.80
CA GLY A 381 0.62 -12.00 18.94
C GLY A 381 1.25 -11.64 17.61
N GLY A 382 1.66 -10.39 17.50
CA GLY A 382 2.29 -9.83 16.32
C GLY A 382 1.73 -8.47 15.93
N ILE A 383 2.58 -7.65 15.34
CA ILE A 383 2.26 -6.30 14.87
C ILE A 383 2.49 -6.21 13.37
N HIS A 384 2.03 -5.13 12.75
CA HIS A 384 2.14 -4.87 11.31
C HIS A 384 3.59 -4.65 10.88
N PHE A 385 4.31 -5.75 10.58
CA PHE A 385 5.74 -5.67 10.32
C PHE A 385 6.22 -6.67 9.26
N TRP A 386 7.19 -6.26 8.44
CA TRP A 386 7.71 -7.03 7.31
C TRP A 386 8.22 -8.43 7.66
N SER A 387 8.74 -8.65 8.88
CA SER A 387 9.20 -9.96 9.30
C SER A 387 8.10 -11.03 9.29
N TYR A 388 6.87 -10.64 9.58
CA TYR A 388 5.71 -11.54 9.48
C TYR A 388 5.35 -11.82 8.02
N PHE A 389 5.37 -10.79 7.18
CA PHE A 389 5.06 -10.93 5.75
C PHE A 389 6.07 -11.81 5.03
N ALA A 390 7.36 -11.66 5.36
CA ALA A 390 8.44 -12.50 4.82
C ALA A 390 8.26 -13.98 5.18
N GLU A 391 7.82 -14.30 6.41
CA GLU A 391 7.55 -15.68 6.83
C GLU A 391 6.29 -16.26 6.18
N GLN A 392 5.30 -15.42 5.90
CA GLN A 392 4.06 -15.85 5.28
C GLN A 392 4.17 -16.05 3.76
N LEU A 393 5.10 -15.40 3.09
CA LEU A 393 5.24 -15.48 1.63
C LEU A 393 5.39 -16.93 1.12
N PRO A 394 6.32 -17.77 1.63
CA PRO A 394 6.44 -19.15 1.18
C PRO A 394 5.22 -20.01 1.55
N ILE A 395 4.52 -19.72 2.64
CA ILE A 395 3.31 -20.42 3.06
C ILE A 395 2.16 -20.09 2.11
N ALA A 396 1.97 -18.80 1.80
CA ALA A 396 0.97 -18.32 0.87
C ALA A 396 1.21 -18.89 -0.54
N TRP A 397 2.45 -18.82 -1.02
CA TRP A 397 2.82 -19.39 -2.32
C TRP A 397 2.50 -20.89 -2.41
N ARG A 398 2.92 -21.67 -1.43
CA ARG A 398 2.64 -23.12 -1.39
C ARG A 398 1.15 -23.42 -1.40
N HIS A 399 0.34 -22.62 -0.69
CA HIS A 399 -1.12 -22.80 -0.71
C HIS A 399 -1.73 -22.49 -2.08
N MET A 400 -1.23 -21.46 -2.77
CA MET A 400 -1.77 -21.02 -4.05
C MET A 400 -1.32 -21.91 -5.23
N SER A 401 -0.11 -22.43 -5.19
CA SER A 401 0.53 -23.13 -6.32
C SER A 401 0.22 -24.63 -6.38
N GLN A 402 -0.51 -25.16 -5.40
CA GLN A 402 -1.02 -26.54 -5.40
C GLN A 402 -2.28 -26.65 -6.33
#